data_0a5dd80304ec224ceb7e129fb7558f26
#
_entry.id   0a5dd80304ec224ceb7e129fb7558f26
#
_cell.length_a   1.000
_cell.length_b   1.000
_cell.length_c   1.000
_cell.angle_alpha   90.00
_cell.angle_beta   90.00
_cell.angle_gamma   90.00
#
_symmetry.space_group_name_H-M   'P 1'
#
loop_
_entity.id
_entity.type
_entity.pdbx_description
1 polymer ?
#
loop_
_entity_poly.entity_id
_entity_poly.type
_entity_poly.pdbx_seq_one_letter_code
_entity_poly.pdbx_strand_id
1 'polypeptide(L)'
;MSYYHHHHHHDYDIPTTENLYFQGAMDPSSPNYDKWEMERTDITMKHKLGGGQYGEVYEGVWKKYSLTVAVKTLKEDTMEVEEFLKEAAVMKEIKHPNLVQLLGVCTREPPFYIIIEFMTYGNLLDYLRECNRQEVNAVVLLYMATQISSAMEYLEKKNFIHRDLAARNCLVGENHLVKVADFGLSRLMTGDTYTAHAGAKFPIKWTAPESLAYNKFSIKSDVWAFGVLLWEIATYGMSPYPGIDLSQVYELLEKDYRMERPEGCPEKVYELMRACWQWNPSDRPSFAEIHQAFETMRGT
;
A
#
# COMPACT_ATOMS: atom_id res chain seq x y z
N MET A 1 6.49 -7.96 1.15
CA MET A 1 6.16 -6.56 0.89
C MET A 1 7.29 -5.68 1.37
N SER A 2 7.89 -4.95 0.47
CA SER A 2 9.00 -4.11 0.81
C SER A 2 8.84 -2.74 0.20
N TYR A 3 8.86 -1.73 1.05
CA TYR A 3 8.64 -0.35 0.65
C TYR A 3 9.91 0.45 0.61
N TYR A 4 11.05 -0.19 0.89
CA TYR A 4 12.30 0.51 0.99
C TYR A 4 13.25 0.10 -0.09
N HIS A 5 14.19 0.97 -0.35
CA HIS A 5 15.35 0.66 -1.17
C HIS A 5 16.58 0.91 -0.33
N HIS A 6 17.60 0.13 -0.52
CA HIS A 6 18.81 0.27 0.24
C HIS A 6 19.59 1.46 -0.19
N HIS A 7 19.91 2.33 0.71
CA HIS A 7 20.63 3.49 0.36
C HIS A 7 21.79 3.81 1.22
N HIS A 8 21.61 3.96 2.49
CA HIS A 8 22.57 4.63 3.27
C HIS A 8 22.66 4.14 4.65
N HIS A 9 23.81 4.35 5.18
CA HIS A 9 24.14 4.22 6.52
C HIS A 9 23.86 5.51 7.24
N HIS A 10 23.11 5.44 8.28
CA HIS A 10 22.90 6.55 9.17
C HIS A 10 23.57 6.28 10.49
N ASP A 11 24.28 7.27 10.97
CA ASP A 11 24.92 7.19 12.27
C ASP A 11 23.96 7.75 13.30
N TYR A 12 23.42 6.89 14.14
CA TYR A 12 22.47 7.26 15.18
C TYR A 12 23.13 7.97 16.36
N ASP A 13 24.45 7.84 16.50
CA ASP A 13 25.17 8.35 17.65
C ASP A 13 25.51 9.81 17.53
N ILE A 14 25.37 10.38 16.35
CA ILE A 14 25.66 11.78 16.10
C ILE A 14 24.47 12.63 16.49
N PRO A 15 24.60 13.57 17.44
CA PRO A 15 23.53 14.50 17.73
C PRO A 15 23.24 15.35 16.52
N THR A 16 22.02 15.28 16.02
CA THR A 16 21.56 16.05 14.88
C THR A 16 20.39 16.92 15.33
N THR A 17 20.00 17.85 14.49
CA THR A 17 18.79 18.63 14.73
C THR A 17 17.57 17.71 14.87
N GLU A 18 17.55 16.63 14.10
CA GLU A 18 16.48 15.64 14.15
C GLU A 18 16.43 14.93 15.49
N ASN A 19 17.59 14.51 16.03
CA ASN A 19 17.64 13.86 17.33
C ASN A 19 17.15 14.80 18.43
N LEU A 20 17.54 16.09 18.38
CA LEU A 20 17.08 17.09 19.32
C LEU A 20 15.57 17.32 19.18
N TYR A 21 15.05 17.31 17.95
CA TYR A 21 13.62 17.41 17.69
C TYR A 21 12.85 16.29 18.38
N PHE A 22 13.29 15.03 18.20
CA PHE A 22 12.59 13.89 18.78
C PHE A 22 12.72 13.82 20.30
N GLN A 23 13.78 14.36 20.89
CA GLN A 23 13.93 14.37 22.34
C GLN A 23 12.78 15.08 23.06
N GLY A 24 12.22 16.12 22.46
CA GLY A 24 11.11 16.86 23.05
C GLY A 24 9.74 16.41 22.56
N ALA A 25 9.67 15.35 21.77
CA ALA A 25 8.47 15.00 21.04
C ALA A 25 7.29 14.57 21.91
N MET A 26 7.54 14.12 23.15
CA MET A 26 6.50 13.65 24.06
C MET A 26 6.10 14.66 25.13
N ASP A 27 6.76 15.80 25.20
CA ASP A 27 6.44 16.85 26.15
C ASP A 27 5.52 17.87 25.49
N PRO A 28 4.24 17.96 25.92
CA PRO A 28 3.28 18.88 25.30
C PRO A 28 3.69 20.36 25.36
N SER A 29 4.59 20.72 26.27
CA SER A 29 5.08 22.09 26.38
C SER A 29 6.25 22.39 25.45
N SER A 30 6.84 21.34 24.85
CA SER A 30 7.99 21.49 23.96
C SER A 30 7.55 21.98 22.57
N PRO A 31 8.35 22.88 21.93
CA PRO A 31 8.09 23.23 20.54
C PRO A 31 8.25 22.07 19.58
N ASN A 32 8.91 20.97 20.03
CA ASN A 32 9.13 19.78 19.22
C ASN A 32 8.09 18.68 19.51
N TYR A 33 7.00 19.04 20.21
CA TYR A 33 5.96 18.08 20.56
C TYR A 33 5.36 17.42 19.32
N ASP A 34 5.26 16.07 19.37
CA ASP A 34 4.61 15.27 18.34
C ASP A 34 3.62 14.35 19.04
N LYS A 35 2.34 14.57 18.76
CA LYS A 35 1.24 13.78 19.36
C LYS A 35 1.31 12.30 19.00
N TRP A 36 2.03 11.94 17.96
CA TRP A 36 2.15 10.55 17.51
C TRP A 36 3.23 9.78 18.28
N GLU A 37 4.17 10.50 18.89
CA GLU A 37 5.29 9.88 19.58
C GLU A 37 4.83 9.22 20.87
N MET A 38 5.25 7.99 21.10
CA MET A 38 4.89 7.23 22.30
C MET A 38 6.09 6.42 22.81
N GLU A 39 5.97 5.91 24.02
CA GLU A 39 7.02 5.07 24.60
C GLU A 39 6.91 3.64 24.12
N ARG A 40 8.06 3.03 23.78
CA ARG A 40 8.06 1.62 23.39
C ARG A 40 7.50 0.70 24.46
N THR A 41 7.68 1.08 25.74
CA THR A 41 7.17 0.31 26.86
C THR A 41 5.65 0.28 26.94
N ASP A 42 4.97 1.17 26.20
CA ASP A 42 3.50 1.16 26.11
C ASP A 42 2.99 -0.03 25.29
N ILE A 43 3.87 -0.68 24.54
CA ILE A 43 3.54 -1.79 23.64
C ILE A 43 4.15 -3.08 24.17
N THR A 44 3.32 -4.11 24.30
CA THR A 44 3.82 -5.48 24.54
C THR A 44 3.93 -6.15 23.18
N MET A 45 5.16 -6.50 22.80
CA MET A 45 5.39 -7.22 21.55
C MET A 45 5.01 -8.69 21.72
N LYS A 46 4.33 -9.22 20.71
CA LYS A 46 3.94 -10.61 20.63
C LYS A 46 4.68 -11.31 19.50
N HIS A 47 4.00 -12.17 18.77
CA HIS A 47 4.66 -12.95 17.73
C HIS A 47 4.81 -12.14 16.43
N LYS A 48 5.79 -12.55 15.64
CA LYS A 48 6.07 -11.96 14.35
C LYS A 48 4.99 -12.33 13.34
N LEU A 49 4.46 -11.35 12.64
CA LEU A 49 3.47 -11.56 11.59
C LEU A 49 4.10 -11.76 10.23
N GLY A 50 5.21 -11.07 9.98
CA GLY A 50 5.91 -11.16 8.72
C GLY A 50 7.18 -10.36 8.77
N GLY A 51 7.96 -10.43 7.72
CA GLY A 51 9.18 -9.67 7.65
C GLY A 51 9.81 -9.76 6.30
N GLY A 52 10.70 -8.85 6.05
CA GLY A 52 11.48 -8.80 4.84
C GLY A 52 12.84 -8.22 5.15
N GLN A 53 13.55 -7.88 4.12
CA GLN A 53 14.91 -7.37 4.29
C GLN A 53 14.97 -6.01 4.98
N TYR A 54 13.85 -5.31 5.07
CA TYR A 54 13.82 -3.93 5.58
C TYR A 54 13.32 -3.80 7.00
N GLY A 55 12.79 -4.84 7.54
CA GLY A 55 12.25 -4.81 8.87
C GLY A 55 11.25 -5.92 9.07
N GLU A 56 10.63 -5.91 10.22
CA GLU A 56 9.72 -6.98 10.61
C GLU A 56 8.42 -6.36 11.10
N VAL A 57 7.33 -7.10 10.94
CA VAL A 57 6.02 -6.70 11.45
C VAL A 57 5.60 -7.69 12.53
N TYR A 58 5.21 -7.17 13.67
CA TYR A 58 4.80 -7.95 14.82
C TYR A 58 3.37 -7.63 15.21
N GLU A 59 2.68 -8.61 15.78
CA GLU A 59 1.49 -8.34 16.54
C GLU A 59 1.91 -7.80 17.89
N GLY A 60 1.24 -6.77 18.37
CA GLY A 60 1.51 -6.21 19.69
C GLY A 60 0.22 -5.84 20.38
N VAL A 61 0.33 -5.44 21.64
CA VAL A 61 -0.80 -4.92 22.41
C VAL A 61 -0.41 -3.55 22.97
N TRP A 62 -1.23 -2.57 22.68
CA TRP A 62 -1.13 -1.26 23.29
C TRP A 62 -1.81 -1.37 24.66
N LYS A 63 -0.99 -1.48 25.70
CA LYS A 63 -1.43 -1.84 27.06
C LYS A 63 -2.53 -0.94 27.61
N LYS A 64 -2.36 0.38 27.42
CA LYS A 64 -3.30 1.38 27.94
C LYS A 64 -4.73 1.13 27.49
N TYR A 65 -4.90 0.65 26.26
CA TYR A 65 -6.22 0.45 25.67
C TYR A 65 -6.57 -1.03 25.51
N SER A 66 -5.71 -1.93 25.94
CA SER A 66 -5.85 -3.38 25.69
C SER A 66 -6.16 -3.65 24.21
N LEU A 67 -5.49 -2.91 23.33
CA LEU A 67 -5.76 -2.90 21.89
C LEU A 67 -4.69 -3.69 21.15
N THR A 68 -5.12 -4.66 20.36
CA THR A 68 -4.22 -5.36 19.45
C THR A 68 -3.82 -4.41 18.33
N VAL A 69 -2.52 -4.34 18.07
CA VAL A 69 -1.94 -3.46 17.05
C VAL A 69 -0.94 -4.25 16.22
N ALA A 70 -0.54 -3.70 15.08
CA ALA A 70 0.58 -4.21 14.32
C ALA A 70 1.73 -3.21 14.48
N VAL A 71 2.94 -3.74 14.65
CA VAL A 71 4.12 -2.91 14.88
C VAL A 71 5.16 -3.23 13.83
N LYS A 72 5.49 -2.24 13.03
CA LYS A 72 6.58 -2.34 12.07
C LYS A 72 7.85 -1.85 12.75
N THR A 73 8.88 -2.68 12.70
CA THR A 73 10.18 -2.34 13.31
C THR A 73 11.25 -2.21 12.25
N LEU A 74 12.24 -1.38 12.54
CA LEU A 74 13.42 -1.28 11.70
C LEU A 74 14.57 -2.01 12.41
N LYS A 75 15.23 -2.93 11.69
CA LYS A 75 16.40 -3.63 12.21
C LYS A 75 17.55 -2.65 12.41
N GLU A 76 18.25 -2.80 13.53
CA GLU A 76 19.32 -1.90 13.92
C GLU A 76 20.47 -1.82 12.93
N ASP A 77 20.74 -2.92 12.25
CA ASP A 77 21.87 -3.02 11.33
C ASP A 77 21.52 -2.68 9.89
N THR A 78 20.29 -2.21 9.63
CA THR A 78 19.92 -1.79 8.28
C THR A 78 20.21 -0.31 8.11
N MET A 79 20.40 0.08 6.87
CA MET A 79 20.79 1.42 6.50
C MET A 79 19.60 2.32 6.16
N GLU A 80 18.39 1.88 6.51
CA GLU A 80 17.15 2.44 5.97
C GLU A 80 16.42 3.36 6.94
N VAL A 81 17.14 3.97 7.89
CA VAL A 81 16.53 4.83 8.92
C VAL A 81 15.79 6.00 8.31
N GLU A 82 16.41 6.68 7.37
CA GLU A 82 15.84 7.87 6.74
C GLU A 82 14.53 7.53 6.04
N GLU A 83 14.51 6.42 5.29
CA GLU A 83 13.31 5.96 4.60
C GLU A 83 12.21 5.57 5.58
N PHE A 84 12.57 4.92 6.67
CA PHE A 84 11.61 4.54 7.71
C PHE A 84 10.96 5.77 8.35
N LEU A 85 11.76 6.79 8.66
CA LEU A 85 11.26 8.02 9.25
C LEU A 85 10.40 8.82 8.27
N LYS A 86 10.75 8.83 6.98
CA LYS A 86 9.93 9.45 5.94
C LYS A 86 8.58 8.76 5.82
N GLU A 87 8.57 7.43 5.86
CA GLU A 87 7.33 6.65 5.81
C GLU A 87 6.42 7.01 6.97
N ALA A 88 6.97 7.08 8.18
CA ALA A 88 6.21 7.47 9.36
C ALA A 88 5.64 8.89 9.19
N ALA A 89 6.44 9.81 8.68
CA ALA A 89 6.03 11.20 8.49
C ALA A 89 4.86 11.31 7.50
N VAL A 90 4.91 10.57 6.39
CA VAL A 90 3.83 10.56 5.41
C VAL A 90 2.55 9.98 6.01
N MET A 91 2.67 8.89 6.76
CA MET A 91 1.50 8.25 7.36
C MET A 91 0.76 9.16 8.34
N LYS A 92 1.45 10.12 8.96
CA LYS A 92 0.83 11.11 9.85
C LYS A 92 -0.14 12.03 9.11
N GLU A 93 0.02 12.19 7.81
CA GLU A 93 -0.84 13.06 6.99
C GLU A 93 -2.04 12.33 6.38
N ILE A 94 -2.06 11.00 6.47
CA ILE A 94 -3.05 10.17 5.78
C ILE A 94 -4.16 9.77 6.73
N LYS A 95 -5.41 10.09 6.35
CA LYS A 95 -6.57 9.66 7.11
C LYS A 95 -7.72 9.36 6.16
N HIS A 96 -8.05 8.09 6.02
CA HIS A 96 -9.16 7.63 5.18
C HIS A 96 -9.62 6.27 5.71
N PRO A 97 -10.93 5.99 5.69
CA PRO A 97 -11.44 4.71 6.23
C PRO A 97 -10.90 3.46 5.53
N ASN A 98 -10.40 3.59 4.30
CA ASN A 98 -9.88 2.45 3.55
C ASN A 98 -8.36 2.52 3.34
N LEU A 99 -7.67 3.29 4.17
CA LEU A 99 -6.21 3.28 4.28
C LEU A 99 -5.84 2.90 5.72
N VAL A 100 -4.81 2.07 5.85
CA VAL A 100 -4.38 1.59 7.17
C VAL A 100 -4.00 2.77 8.06
N GLN A 101 -4.58 2.84 9.25
CA GLN A 101 -4.42 3.98 10.14
C GLN A 101 -3.15 3.87 10.98
N LEU A 102 -2.38 4.94 11.00
CA LEU A 102 -1.29 5.12 11.94
C LEU A 102 -1.85 5.36 13.33
N LEU A 103 -1.30 4.69 14.33
CA LEU A 103 -1.70 4.86 15.73
C LEU A 103 -0.63 5.57 16.56
N GLY A 104 0.63 5.35 16.24
CA GLY A 104 1.73 6.00 16.94
C GLY A 104 3.07 5.63 16.36
N VAL A 105 4.11 6.29 16.85
CA VAL A 105 5.48 6.03 16.43
C VAL A 105 6.41 6.07 17.63
N CYS A 106 7.53 5.34 17.54
CA CYS A 106 8.63 5.42 18.48
C CYS A 106 9.89 5.70 17.65
N THR A 107 10.21 6.99 17.49
CA THR A 107 11.27 7.43 16.58
C THR A 107 12.37 8.24 17.26
N ARG A 108 12.35 8.33 18.60
CA ARG A 108 13.39 9.07 19.33
C ARG A 108 14.72 8.35 19.39
N GLU A 109 14.66 7.03 19.49
CA GLU A 109 15.85 6.18 19.53
C GLU A 109 15.55 4.79 19.01
N PRO A 110 16.55 4.05 18.50
CA PRO A 110 16.36 2.68 18.05
C PRO A 110 15.99 1.74 19.21
N PRO A 111 15.27 0.65 18.95
CA PRO A 111 14.64 0.29 17.68
C PRO A 111 13.42 1.16 17.39
N PHE A 112 13.29 1.59 16.15
CA PHE A 112 12.17 2.45 15.74
C PHE A 112 10.92 1.62 15.50
N TYR A 113 9.76 2.17 15.90
CA TYR A 113 8.46 1.52 15.69
C TYR A 113 7.53 2.43 14.91
N ILE A 114 6.77 1.83 14.00
CA ILE A 114 5.57 2.42 13.42
C ILE A 114 4.42 1.52 13.86
N ILE A 115 3.49 2.08 14.64
CA ILE A 115 2.37 1.34 15.20
C ILE A 115 1.13 1.67 14.39
N ILE A 116 0.50 0.63 13.84
CA ILE A 116 -0.68 0.74 12.99
C ILE A 116 -1.81 -0.13 13.51
N GLU A 117 -3.00 0.13 13.02
CA GLU A 117 -4.13 -0.72 13.36
C GLU A 117 -3.90 -2.15 12.89
N PHE A 118 -4.43 -3.09 13.65
CA PHE A 118 -4.36 -4.51 13.32
C PHE A 118 -5.59 -4.90 12.50
N MET A 119 -5.37 -5.61 11.39
CA MET A 119 -6.45 -6.07 10.53
C MET A 119 -6.61 -7.58 10.69
N THR A 120 -7.75 -7.98 11.22
CA THR A 120 -8.01 -9.33 11.74
C THR A 120 -7.79 -10.45 10.74
N TYR A 121 -8.16 -10.24 9.48
CA TYR A 121 -8.15 -11.33 8.49
C TYR A 121 -6.93 -11.32 7.58
N GLY A 122 -5.94 -10.46 7.85
CA GLY A 122 -4.70 -10.46 7.09
C GLY A 122 -4.83 -9.88 5.70
N ASN A 123 -3.94 -10.28 4.78
CA ASN A 123 -3.94 -9.71 3.45
C ASN A 123 -5.05 -10.25 2.55
N LEU A 124 -5.47 -9.41 1.62
CA LEU A 124 -6.60 -9.70 0.72
C LEU A 124 -6.34 -10.89 -0.19
N LEU A 125 -5.12 -11.08 -0.64
CA LEU A 125 -4.80 -12.19 -1.55
C LEU A 125 -5.08 -13.54 -0.90
N ASP A 126 -4.54 -13.74 0.30
CA ASP A 126 -4.75 -14.98 1.04
C ASP A 126 -6.21 -15.13 1.44
N TYR A 127 -6.85 -14.02 1.83
CA TYR A 127 -8.27 -14.02 2.18
C TYR A 127 -9.13 -14.52 1.01
N LEU A 128 -8.90 -14.01 -0.19
CA LEU A 128 -9.65 -14.41 -1.38
C LEU A 128 -9.42 -15.88 -1.73
N ARG A 129 -8.19 -16.37 -1.56
CA ARG A 129 -7.85 -17.77 -1.88
C ARG A 129 -8.48 -18.75 -0.92
N GLU A 130 -8.74 -18.34 0.31
CA GLU A 130 -9.21 -19.21 1.39
C GLU A 130 -10.68 -18.99 1.76
N CYS A 131 -11.33 -17.98 1.18
CA CYS A 131 -12.67 -17.58 1.58
C CYS A 131 -13.75 -18.58 1.15
N ASN A 132 -14.88 -18.52 1.84
CA ASN A 132 -16.10 -19.19 1.41
C ASN A 132 -16.78 -18.31 0.34
N ARG A 133 -16.80 -18.77 -0.91
CA ARG A 133 -17.32 -17.97 -2.02
C ARG A 133 -18.82 -17.76 -1.99
N GLN A 134 -19.55 -18.50 -1.19
CA GLN A 134 -20.97 -18.25 -0.98
C GLN A 134 -21.19 -17.04 -0.10
N GLU A 135 -20.30 -16.82 0.86
CA GLU A 135 -20.28 -15.62 1.68
C GLU A 135 -19.65 -14.46 0.94
N VAL A 136 -18.45 -14.68 0.41
CA VAL A 136 -17.71 -13.66 -0.35
C VAL A 136 -18.11 -13.82 -1.83
N ASN A 137 -19.33 -13.41 -2.11
CA ASN A 137 -19.93 -13.53 -3.43
C ASN A 137 -19.65 -12.28 -4.28
N ALA A 138 -20.26 -12.19 -5.47
CA ALA A 138 -20.03 -11.08 -6.40
C ALA A 138 -20.35 -9.72 -5.79
N VAL A 139 -21.37 -9.62 -4.94
CA VAL A 139 -21.72 -8.36 -4.27
C VAL A 139 -20.60 -7.92 -3.32
N VAL A 140 -20.03 -8.87 -2.57
CA VAL A 140 -18.92 -8.59 -1.66
C VAL A 140 -17.67 -8.21 -2.43
N LEU A 141 -17.36 -8.92 -3.52
CA LEU A 141 -16.21 -8.57 -4.35
C LEU A 141 -16.32 -7.14 -4.89
N LEU A 142 -17.52 -6.76 -5.32
CA LEU A 142 -17.76 -5.41 -5.79
C LEU A 142 -17.58 -4.37 -4.67
N TYR A 143 -18.04 -4.69 -3.47
CA TYR A 143 -17.86 -3.83 -2.30
C TYR A 143 -16.38 -3.65 -1.98
N MET A 144 -15.60 -4.73 -2.05
CA MET A 144 -14.16 -4.64 -1.82
C MET A 144 -13.47 -3.74 -2.84
N ALA A 145 -13.80 -3.91 -4.13
CA ALA A 145 -13.24 -3.07 -5.20
C ALA A 145 -13.62 -1.59 -5.01
N THR A 146 -14.85 -1.33 -4.59
CA THR A 146 -15.33 0.03 -4.34
C THR A 146 -14.52 0.69 -3.22
N GLN A 147 -14.27 -0.03 -2.13
CA GLN A 147 -13.47 0.47 -1.02
C GLN A 147 -12.04 0.82 -1.43
N ILE A 148 -11.41 -0.05 -2.20
CA ILE A 148 -10.05 0.20 -2.69
C ILE A 148 -10.02 1.42 -3.60
N SER A 149 -10.99 1.54 -4.50
CA SER A 149 -11.06 2.71 -5.39
C SER A 149 -11.28 4.01 -4.61
N SER A 150 -12.02 3.96 -3.50
CA SER A 150 -12.21 5.11 -2.62
C SER A 150 -10.89 5.56 -1.98
N ALA A 151 -10.10 4.60 -1.49
CA ALA A 151 -8.77 4.88 -0.93
C ALA A 151 -7.87 5.52 -1.98
N MET A 152 -7.87 4.98 -3.19
CA MET A 152 -7.01 5.47 -4.27
C MET A 152 -7.47 6.84 -4.77
N GLU A 153 -8.77 7.12 -4.78
CA GLU A 153 -9.29 8.44 -5.08
C GLU A 153 -8.77 9.48 -4.07
N TYR A 154 -8.75 9.12 -2.79
CA TYR A 154 -8.20 9.97 -1.75
C TYR A 154 -6.71 10.27 -2.00
N LEU A 155 -5.91 9.23 -2.30
CA LEU A 155 -4.49 9.42 -2.59
C LEU A 155 -4.27 10.28 -3.83
N GLU A 156 -5.10 10.08 -4.85
CA GLU A 156 -5.07 10.89 -6.07
C GLU A 156 -5.28 12.38 -5.75
N LYS A 157 -6.28 12.69 -4.94
CA LYS A 157 -6.57 14.06 -4.52
C LYS A 157 -5.47 14.68 -3.67
N LYS A 158 -4.79 13.85 -2.88
CA LYS A 158 -3.66 14.29 -2.04
C LYS A 158 -2.35 14.33 -2.80
N ASN A 159 -2.35 13.95 -4.06
CA ASN A 159 -1.17 13.93 -4.91
C ASN A 159 -0.09 12.95 -4.42
N PHE A 160 -0.54 11.80 -3.92
CA PHE A 160 0.32 10.68 -3.57
C PHE A 160 0.20 9.59 -4.60
N ILE A 161 1.27 8.81 -4.78
CA ILE A 161 1.24 7.56 -5.54
C ILE A 161 1.59 6.41 -4.60
N HIS A 162 1.02 5.25 -4.88
CA HIS A 162 1.24 4.05 -4.08
C HIS A 162 2.48 3.27 -4.54
N ARG A 163 2.58 3.00 -5.83
CA ARG A 163 3.65 2.28 -6.52
C ARG A 163 3.67 0.76 -6.34
N ASP A 164 2.89 0.22 -5.41
CA ASP A 164 2.85 -1.24 -5.20
C ASP A 164 1.44 -1.72 -4.86
N LEU A 165 0.46 -1.24 -5.62
CA LEU A 165 -0.94 -1.62 -5.42
C LEU A 165 -1.18 -3.04 -5.95
N ALA A 166 -1.59 -3.93 -5.07
CA ALA A 166 -1.84 -5.34 -5.36
C ALA A 166 -2.64 -5.95 -4.22
N ALA A 167 -3.30 -7.07 -4.46
CA ALA A 167 -4.10 -7.73 -3.41
C ALA A 167 -3.27 -8.09 -2.18
N ARG A 168 -2.01 -8.48 -2.35
CA ARG A 168 -1.10 -8.79 -1.24
C ARG A 168 -0.85 -7.59 -0.33
N ASN A 169 -1.08 -6.37 -0.82
CA ASN A 169 -0.86 -5.13 -0.08
C ASN A 169 -2.16 -4.46 0.37
N CYS A 170 -3.27 -5.19 0.34
CA CYS A 170 -4.53 -4.79 0.95
C CYS A 170 -4.79 -5.69 2.14
N LEU A 171 -5.44 -5.15 3.17
CA LEU A 171 -5.73 -5.87 4.41
C LEU A 171 -7.24 -5.95 4.62
N VAL A 172 -7.68 -7.02 5.28
CA VAL A 172 -9.10 -7.30 5.47
C VAL A 172 -9.44 -7.29 6.97
N GLY A 173 -10.52 -6.59 7.29
CA GLY A 173 -11.07 -6.54 8.64
C GLY A 173 -12.44 -7.20 8.71
N GLU A 174 -13.18 -6.88 9.76
CA GLU A 174 -14.53 -7.41 9.97
C GLU A 174 -15.50 -6.89 8.90
N ASN A 175 -16.50 -7.71 8.57
CA ASN A 175 -17.59 -7.33 7.66
C ASN A 175 -17.10 -6.92 6.29
N HIS A 176 -16.07 -7.60 5.79
CA HIS A 176 -15.49 -7.38 4.46
C HIS A 176 -14.90 -5.98 4.27
N LEU A 177 -14.50 -5.34 5.37
CA LEU A 177 -13.77 -4.08 5.33
C LEU A 177 -12.41 -4.35 4.69
N VAL A 178 -12.03 -3.51 3.72
CA VAL A 178 -10.72 -3.61 3.07
C VAL A 178 -10.00 -2.27 3.21
N LYS A 179 -8.73 -2.34 3.56
CA LYS A 179 -7.87 -1.17 3.61
C LYS A 179 -6.61 -1.41 2.78
N VAL A 180 -6.21 -0.38 2.06
CA VAL A 180 -4.95 -0.42 1.32
C VAL A 180 -3.83 -0.09 2.32
N ALA A 181 -2.77 -0.89 2.32
CA ALA A 181 -1.59 -0.59 3.12
C ALA A 181 -0.85 0.57 2.45
N ASP A 182 -0.57 1.60 3.22
CA ASP A 182 -0.07 2.87 2.75
C ASP A 182 1.40 3.13 3.06
N PHE A 183 2.16 2.05 3.30
CA PHE A 183 3.59 2.15 3.51
C PHE A 183 4.30 2.52 2.22
N GLY A 184 5.27 3.40 2.31
CA GLY A 184 6.09 3.76 1.17
C GLY A 184 5.41 4.63 0.12
N LEU A 185 4.35 5.34 0.51
CA LEU A 185 3.71 6.31 -0.38
C LEU A 185 4.71 7.38 -0.80
N SER A 186 4.62 7.81 -2.05
CA SER A 186 5.44 8.88 -2.58
C SER A 186 4.60 10.09 -2.91
N ARG A 187 5.04 11.26 -2.44
CA ARG A 187 4.43 12.54 -2.79
C ARG A 187 4.95 12.97 -4.15
N LEU A 188 4.03 13.33 -5.05
CA LEU A 188 4.42 13.87 -6.36
C LEU A 188 4.78 15.34 -6.19
N MET A 189 6.02 15.70 -6.50
CA MET A 189 6.53 17.05 -6.28
C MET A 189 6.46 17.93 -7.52
N THR A 190 6.68 17.34 -8.69
CA THR A 190 6.71 18.08 -9.94
C THR A 190 6.16 17.22 -11.07
N GLY A 191 5.37 17.83 -11.97
CA GLY A 191 4.94 17.19 -13.21
C GLY A 191 4.09 15.94 -13.05
N ASP A 192 3.59 15.67 -11.87
CA ASP A 192 2.76 14.50 -11.57
C ASP A 192 3.40 13.16 -11.93
N THR A 193 4.73 13.12 -11.99
CA THR A 193 5.49 11.92 -12.33
C THR A 193 6.64 11.73 -11.35
N TYR A 194 6.81 10.48 -10.93
CA TYR A 194 7.94 10.05 -10.11
C TYR A 194 8.83 9.17 -10.98
N THR A 195 10.16 9.41 -10.93
CA THR A 195 11.11 8.58 -11.67
C THR A 195 11.89 7.72 -10.66
N ALA A 196 11.78 6.40 -10.82
CA ALA A 196 12.52 5.48 -9.97
C ALA A 196 14.00 5.47 -10.35
N HIS A 197 14.85 5.13 -9.37
CA HIS A 197 16.29 5.05 -9.64
C HIS A 197 16.63 3.89 -10.58
N ALA A 198 17.75 4.00 -11.26
CA ALA A 198 18.26 2.94 -12.11
C ALA A 198 18.55 1.69 -11.26
N GLY A 199 18.16 0.52 -11.74
CA GLY A 199 18.33 -0.72 -11.00
C GLY A 199 17.19 -1.05 -10.07
N ALA A 200 16.17 -0.19 -9.95
CA ALA A 200 14.98 -0.51 -9.17
C ALA A 200 14.27 -1.74 -9.76
N LYS A 201 13.77 -2.61 -8.88
CA LYS A 201 13.05 -3.81 -9.29
C LYS A 201 11.57 -3.63 -9.03
N PHE A 202 10.75 -4.10 -9.96
CA PHE A 202 9.30 -3.94 -9.90
C PHE A 202 8.58 -5.28 -9.96
N PRO A 203 7.39 -5.39 -9.36
CA PRO A 203 6.52 -6.55 -9.54
C PRO A 203 5.92 -6.48 -10.95
N ILE A 204 6.60 -7.10 -11.89
CA ILE A 204 6.37 -6.93 -13.33
C ILE A 204 4.90 -7.05 -13.73
N LYS A 205 4.21 -8.06 -13.21
CA LYS A 205 2.82 -8.32 -13.62
C LYS A 205 1.80 -7.30 -13.14
N TRP A 206 2.20 -6.40 -12.24
CA TRP A 206 1.37 -5.27 -11.78
C TRP A 206 1.84 -3.93 -12.32
N THR A 207 2.97 -3.91 -13.00
CA THR A 207 3.65 -2.68 -13.37
C THR A 207 3.23 -2.20 -14.75
N ALA A 208 2.89 -0.90 -14.83
CA ALA A 208 2.50 -0.28 -16.08
C ALA A 208 3.65 -0.26 -17.10
N PRO A 209 3.34 -0.29 -18.41
CA PRO A 209 4.38 -0.31 -19.44
C PRO A 209 5.39 0.83 -19.36
N GLU A 210 4.95 2.05 -19.10
CA GLU A 210 5.86 3.20 -18.98
C GLU A 210 6.78 3.08 -17.76
N SER A 211 6.32 2.38 -16.73
CA SER A 211 7.15 2.10 -15.55
C SER A 211 8.20 1.03 -15.87
N LEU A 212 7.80 0.00 -16.60
CA LEU A 212 8.75 -1.05 -17.04
C LEU A 212 9.79 -0.50 -17.99
N ALA A 213 9.39 0.36 -18.92
CA ALA A 213 10.29 0.86 -19.97
C ALA A 213 11.14 2.04 -19.52
N TYR A 214 10.61 2.95 -18.72
CA TYR A 214 11.26 4.23 -18.40
C TYR A 214 11.36 4.53 -16.92
N ASN A 215 11.01 3.59 -16.05
CA ASN A 215 10.99 3.78 -14.58
C ASN A 215 10.12 4.95 -14.14
N LYS A 216 9.11 5.31 -14.91
CA LYS A 216 8.22 6.44 -14.61
C LYS A 216 6.94 5.97 -13.96
N PHE A 217 6.61 6.59 -12.82
CA PHE A 217 5.41 6.29 -12.05
C PHE A 217 4.56 7.54 -11.90
N SER A 218 3.27 7.37 -11.96
CA SER A 218 2.29 8.42 -11.74
C SER A 218 1.04 7.79 -11.13
N ILE A 219 0.03 8.60 -10.88
CA ILE A 219 -1.25 8.04 -10.46
C ILE A 219 -1.81 7.11 -11.56
N LYS A 220 -1.48 7.36 -12.83
CA LYS A 220 -1.92 6.51 -13.94
C LYS A 220 -1.24 5.14 -13.97
N SER A 221 -0.03 5.02 -13.42
CA SER A 221 0.59 3.70 -13.25
C SER A 221 -0.06 2.95 -12.08
N ASP A 222 -0.53 3.67 -11.05
CA ASP A 222 -1.36 3.07 -10.00
C ASP A 222 -2.70 2.61 -10.56
N VAL A 223 -3.29 3.34 -11.52
CA VAL A 223 -4.52 2.93 -12.19
C VAL A 223 -4.32 1.61 -12.93
N TRP A 224 -3.19 1.47 -13.63
CA TRP A 224 -2.85 0.19 -14.28
C TRP A 224 -2.84 -0.94 -13.25
N ALA A 225 -2.11 -0.75 -12.16
CA ALA A 225 -2.00 -1.76 -11.11
C ALA A 225 -3.37 -2.09 -10.50
N PHE A 226 -4.22 -1.09 -10.35
CA PHE A 226 -5.60 -1.28 -9.88
C PHE A 226 -6.37 -2.23 -10.80
N GLY A 227 -6.20 -2.10 -12.11
CA GLY A 227 -6.81 -3.01 -13.07
C GLY A 227 -6.38 -4.46 -12.84
N VAL A 228 -5.09 -4.68 -12.55
CA VAL A 228 -4.58 -6.01 -12.24
C VAL A 228 -5.16 -6.50 -10.90
N LEU A 229 -5.26 -5.61 -9.92
CA LEU A 229 -5.89 -5.93 -8.65
C LEU A 229 -7.35 -6.33 -8.82
N LEU A 230 -8.10 -5.65 -9.68
CA LEU A 230 -9.47 -6.05 -10.01
C LEU A 230 -9.53 -7.47 -10.57
N TRP A 231 -8.56 -7.79 -11.42
CA TRP A 231 -8.46 -9.14 -11.99
C TRP A 231 -8.19 -10.17 -10.88
N GLU A 232 -7.30 -9.84 -9.93
CA GLU A 232 -7.05 -10.70 -8.77
C GLU A 232 -8.33 -10.93 -7.97
N ILE A 233 -9.10 -9.88 -7.73
CA ILE A 233 -10.36 -9.97 -6.98
C ILE A 233 -11.37 -10.84 -7.74
N ALA A 234 -11.54 -10.59 -9.04
CA ALA A 234 -12.50 -11.32 -9.87
C ALA A 234 -12.18 -12.81 -9.98
N THR A 235 -10.92 -13.18 -9.81
CA THR A 235 -10.47 -14.58 -9.90
C THR A 235 -10.26 -15.24 -8.54
N TYR A 236 -10.63 -14.55 -7.45
CA TYR A 236 -10.38 -15.04 -6.09
C TYR A 236 -8.91 -15.34 -5.84
N GLY A 237 -8.04 -14.48 -6.34
CA GLY A 237 -6.62 -14.54 -6.02
C GLY A 237 -5.76 -15.39 -6.93
N MET A 238 -6.16 -15.58 -8.19
CA MET A 238 -5.26 -16.21 -9.15
C MET A 238 -4.06 -15.31 -9.43
N SER A 239 -2.95 -15.92 -9.82
CA SER A 239 -1.76 -15.18 -10.24
C SER A 239 -1.99 -14.61 -11.63
N PRO A 240 -1.69 -13.31 -11.85
CA PRO A 240 -1.89 -12.68 -13.16
C PRO A 240 -1.05 -13.31 -14.27
N TYR A 241 -1.51 -13.16 -15.51
CA TYR A 241 -0.82 -13.68 -16.70
C TYR A 241 -0.39 -15.13 -16.50
N PRO A 242 -1.35 -16.03 -16.19
CA PRO A 242 -1.00 -17.41 -15.87
C PRO A 242 -0.25 -18.07 -17.03
N GLY A 243 0.86 -18.74 -16.70
CA GLY A 243 1.68 -19.43 -17.70
C GLY A 243 2.58 -18.55 -18.53
N ILE A 244 2.61 -17.24 -18.28
CA ILE A 244 3.43 -16.30 -19.05
C ILE A 244 4.67 -15.94 -18.24
N ASP A 245 5.86 -16.08 -18.85
CA ASP A 245 7.12 -15.71 -18.22
C ASP A 245 7.22 -14.19 -18.05
N LEU A 246 7.84 -13.77 -16.95
CA LEU A 246 8.06 -12.35 -16.67
C LEU A 246 8.75 -11.63 -17.81
N SER A 247 9.69 -12.31 -18.47
CA SER A 247 10.47 -11.73 -19.57
C SER A 247 9.63 -11.42 -20.81
N GLN A 248 8.42 -12.01 -20.91
CA GLN A 248 7.55 -11.85 -22.08
C GLN A 248 6.44 -10.83 -21.90
N VAL A 249 6.20 -10.42 -20.65
CA VAL A 249 5.05 -9.56 -20.34
C VAL A 249 5.05 -8.25 -21.11
N TYR A 250 6.16 -7.52 -21.07
CA TYR A 250 6.24 -6.20 -21.72
C TYR A 250 5.95 -6.28 -23.22
N GLU A 251 6.59 -7.23 -23.90
CA GLU A 251 6.41 -7.42 -25.34
C GLU A 251 4.96 -7.75 -25.70
N LEU A 252 4.33 -8.60 -24.91
CA LEU A 252 2.93 -8.95 -25.13
C LEU A 252 2.01 -7.74 -24.94
N LEU A 253 2.26 -6.94 -23.91
CA LEU A 253 1.49 -5.71 -23.66
C LEU A 253 1.65 -4.71 -24.81
N GLU A 254 2.86 -4.59 -25.33
CA GLU A 254 3.16 -3.71 -26.47
C GLU A 254 2.39 -4.13 -27.73
N LYS A 255 2.18 -5.42 -27.88
CA LYS A 255 1.39 -6.00 -28.98
C LYS A 255 -0.12 -6.03 -28.72
N ASP A 256 -0.55 -5.28 -27.70
CA ASP A 256 -1.95 -5.15 -27.31
C ASP A 256 -2.57 -6.37 -26.67
N TYR A 257 -1.75 -7.31 -26.18
CA TYR A 257 -2.26 -8.43 -25.38
C TYR A 257 -2.74 -7.90 -24.03
N ARG A 258 -3.89 -8.37 -23.58
CA ARG A 258 -4.42 -8.12 -22.24
C ARG A 258 -5.05 -9.40 -21.72
N MET A 259 -5.10 -9.56 -20.39
CA MET A 259 -5.77 -10.71 -19.79
C MET A 259 -7.25 -10.73 -20.18
N GLU A 260 -7.79 -11.93 -20.35
CA GLU A 260 -9.19 -12.13 -20.70
C GLU A 260 -10.12 -11.82 -19.54
N ARG A 261 -11.41 -11.65 -19.85
CA ARG A 261 -12.42 -11.51 -18.81
C ARG A 261 -12.50 -12.79 -17.99
N PRO A 262 -12.29 -12.67 -16.65
CA PRO A 262 -12.42 -13.84 -15.78
C PRO A 262 -13.84 -14.42 -15.81
N GLU A 263 -13.93 -15.71 -15.60
CA GLU A 263 -15.23 -16.38 -15.50
C GLU A 263 -16.06 -15.75 -14.38
N GLY A 264 -17.31 -15.44 -14.68
CA GLY A 264 -18.21 -14.83 -13.72
C GLY A 264 -18.01 -13.32 -13.50
N CYS A 265 -17.00 -12.74 -14.12
CA CYS A 265 -16.76 -11.30 -14.00
C CYS A 265 -17.78 -10.51 -14.83
N PRO A 266 -18.51 -9.55 -14.21
CA PRO A 266 -19.44 -8.73 -14.98
C PRO A 266 -18.75 -7.96 -16.10
N GLU A 267 -19.44 -7.79 -17.21
CA GLU A 267 -18.92 -7.10 -18.39
C GLU A 267 -18.43 -5.68 -18.03
N LYS A 268 -19.21 -4.94 -17.25
CA LYS A 268 -18.85 -3.57 -16.88
C LYS A 268 -17.58 -3.50 -16.03
N VAL A 269 -17.35 -4.50 -15.19
CA VAL A 269 -16.12 -4.57 -14.41
C VAL A 269 -14.94 -4.85 -15.33
N TYR A 270 -15.11 -5.75 -16.29
CA TYR A 270 -14.04 -6.03 -17.26
C TYR A 270 -13.74 -4.83 -18.15
N GLU A 271 -14.76 -4.07 -18.52
CA GLU A 271 -14.55 -2.81 -19.25
C GLU A 271 -13.67 -1.85 -18.47
N LEU A 272 -13.87 -1.77 -17.14
CA LEU A 272 -13.00 -0.96 -16.28
C LEU A 272 -11.57 -1.48 -16.27
N MET A 273 -11.39 -2.80 -16.16
CA MET A 273 -10.04 -3.39 -16.23
C MET A 273 -9.35 -2.98 -17.52
N ARG A 274 -10.04 -3.13 -18.65
CA ARG A 274 -9.47 -2.79 -19.96
C ARG A 274 -9.14 -1.31 -20.05
N ALA A 275 -9.98 -0.43 -19.49
CA ALA A 275 -9.72 1.00 -19.45
C ALA A 275 -8.47 1.32 -18.63
N CYS A 276 -8.26 0.60 -17.50
CA CYS A 276 -7.06 0.75 -16.68
C CYS A 276 -5.81 0.30 -17.42
N TRP A 277 -5.94 -0.60 -18.39
CA TRP A 277 -4.83 -1.17 -19.15
C TRP A 277 -4.63 -0.52 -20.53
N GLN A 278 -5.07 0.71 -20.70
CA GLN A 278 -4.73 1.47 -21.90
C GLN A 278 -3.23 1.71 -21.93
N TRP A 279 -2.65 1.57 -23.11
CA TRP A 279 -1.20 1.75 -23.26
C TRP A 279 -0.75 3.14 -22.85
N ASN A 280 -1.47 4.16 -23.34
CA ASN A 280 -1.17 5.55 -23.02
C ASN A 280 -1.73 5.89 -21.62
N PRO A 281 -0.87 6.32 -20.67
CA PRO A 281 -1.35 6.69 -19.34
C PRO A 281 -2.49 7.70 -19.32
N SER A 282 -2.46 8.68 -20.23
CA SER A 282 -3.50 9.73 -20.26
C SER A 282 -4.87 9.21 -20.69
N ASP A 283 -4.93 8.04 -21.32
CA ASP A 283 -6.19 7.42 -21.75
C ASP A 283 -6.85 6.60 -20.65
N ARG A 284 -6.14 6.34 -19.56
CA ARG A 284 -6.68 5.59 -18.44
C ARG A 284 -7.58 6.49 -17.59
N PRO A 285 -8.65 5.93 -16.99
CA PRO A 285 -9.54 6.72 -16.14
C PRO A 285 -8.82 7.21 -14.89
N SER A 286 -9.37 8.25 -14.26
CA SER A 286 -8.95 8.68 -12.94
C SER A 286 -9.56 7.75 -11.88
N PHE A 287 -9.02 7.75 -10.67
CA PHE A 287 -9.64 7.02 -9.58
C PHE A 287 -10.99 7.61 -9.18
N ALA A 288 -11.18 8.91 -9.36
CA ALA A 288 -12.48 9.54 -9.15
C ALA A 288 -13.53 8.92 -10.08
N GLU A 289 -13.19 8.75 -11.35
CA GLU A 289 -14.06 8.12 -12.34
C GLU A 289 -14.30 6.64 -12.04
N ILE A 290 -13.24 5.93 -11.64
CA ILE A 290 -13.35 4.50 -11.29
C ILE A 290 -14.26 4.31 -10.07
N HIS A 291 -14.03 5.10 -9.02
CA HIS A 291 -14.84 5.02 -7.80
C HIS A 291 -16.31 5.31 -8.10
N GLN A 292 -16.59 6.35 -8.90
CA GLN A 292 -17.95 6.69 -9.30
C GLN A 292 -18.61 5.56 -10.08
N ALA A 293 -17.86 4.91 -10.97
CA ALA A 293 -18.37 3.76 -11.73
C ALA A 293 -18.80 2.63 -10.79
N PHE A 294 -17.97 2.32 -9.78
CA PHE A 294 -18.31 1.28 -8.80
C PHE A 294 -19.51 1.67 -7.95
N GLU A 295 -19.60 2.92 -7.52
CA GLU A 295 -20.77 3.40 -6.78
C GLU A 295 -22.05 3.24 -7.60
N THR A 296 -21.99 3.56 -8.88
CA THR A 296 -23.12 3.37 -9.80
C THR A 296 -23.50 1.90 -9.92
N MET A 297 -22.52 1.01 -10.06
CA MET A 297 -22.76 -0.44 -10.13
C MET A 297 -23.40 -0.98 -8.87
N ARG A 298 -23.07 -0.44 -7.72
CA ARG A 298 -23.66 -0.83 -6.45
C ARG A 298 -25.06 -0.27 -6.23
N GLY A 299 -25.50 0.64 -7.09
CA GLY A 299 -26.83 1.25 -7.00
C GLY A 299 -26.91 2.39 -6.00
N THR A 300 -25.78 2.99 -5.67
CA THR A 300 -25.73 4.11 -4.70
C THR A 300 -25.49 5.43 -5.37
#